data_a45a1b03c214503e64b5133ccc720ff6
#
_entry.id   a45a1b03c214503e64b5133ccc720ff6
#
_cell.length_a   1.000
_cell.length_b   1.000
_cell.length_c   1.000
_cell.angle_alpha   90.00
_cell.angle_beta   90.00
_cell.angle_gamma   90.00
#
_symmetry.space_group_name_H-M   'P 1'
#
loop_
_entity.id
_entity.type
_entity.pdbx_description
1 polymer ?
#
loop_
_entity_poly.entity_id
_entity_poly.type
_entity_poly.pdbx_seq_one_letter_code
_entity_poly.pdbx_strand_id
1 'polypeptide(L)'
;MGHYYNNYRKQQKERERIMQRGCLIFAVLMAMMLTAWLVWQRGMLVEARTEAATENLAGQVLRLHVLADSDSLRDQQIKMQVKEEVVTWLAENRPEGSTREEVEVFIREHLTEIRELAQETVRREGSADVVTAELVRDEFPEKTYGTLTFPEGEYEALRIRIGSGEGHNWWCCLYPGLCFTDAVRVEADKKDMQELRTLVDEDAYEMVTCTSDFRIKWFFFGGYEGDR
;
A
#
# COMPACT_ATOMS: atom_id res chain seq x y z
N MET A 1 46.42 49.25 -46.87
CA MET A 1 46.47 47.78 -46.59
C MET A 1 46.05 47.36 -45.17
N GLY A 2 46.21 48.16 -44.12
CA GLY A 2 45.89 47.75 -42.74
C GLY A 2 44.39 47.56 -42.43
N HIS A 3 43.47 48.22 -43.11
CA HIS A 3 42.03 48.16 -42.83
C HIS A 3 41.36 46.84 -43.25
N TYR A 4 41.84 46.18 -44.29
CA TYR A 4 41.37 44.91 -44.80
C TYR A 4 41.74 43.73 -43.86
N TYR A 5 42.96 43.73 -43.32
CA TYR A 5 43.43 42.73 -42.37
C TYR A 5 42.71 42.82 -41.00
N ASN A 6 42.34 44.03 -40.55
CA ASN A 6 41.61 44.23 -39.31
C ASN A 6 40.14 43.70 -39.39
N ASN A 7 39.49 43.90 -40.52
CA ASN A 7 38.12 43.39 -40.77
C ASN A 7 38.11 41.85 -40.87
N TYR A 8 39.11 41.25 -41.52
CA TYR A 8 39.23 39.78 -41.61
C TYR A 8 39.45 39.13 -40.21
N ARG A 9 40.30 39.71 -39.37
CA ARG A 9 40.48 39.24 -38.00
C ARG A 9 39.25 39.41 -37.13
N LYS A 10 38.46 40.46 -37.31
CA LYS A 10 37.18 40.63 -36.63
C LYS A 10 36.16 39.57 -36.99
N GLN A 11 36.01 39.29 -38.30
CA GLN A 11 35.12 38.26 -38.79
C GLN A 11 35.52 36.85 -38.29
N GLN A 12 36.79 36.52 -38.26
CA GLN A 12 37.28 35.24 -37.71
C GLN A 12 36.94 35.09 -36.21
N LYS A 13 37.21 36.15 -35.43
CA LYS A 13 36.87 36.13 -33.98
C LYS A 13 35.36 36.04 -33.73
N GLU A 14 34.53 36.64 -34.55
CA GLU A 14 33.07 36.50 -34.48
C GLU A 14 32.60 35.08 -34.79
N ARG A 15 33.14 34.46 -35.84
CA ARG A 15 32.84 33.06 -36.22
C ARG A 15 33.26 32.09 -35.14
N GLU A 16 34.43 32.27 -34.51
CA GLU A 16 34.91 31.47 -33.38
C GLU A 16 33.99 31.61 -32.18
N ARG A 17 33.54 32.84 -31.87
CA ARG A 17 32.58 33.08 -30.75
C ARG A 17 31.22 32.44 -31.00
N ILE A 18 30.72 32.52 -32.25
CA ILE A 18 29.44 31.88 -32.63
C ILE A 18 29.55 30.35 -32.51
N MET A 19 30.67 29.79 -33.00
CA MET A 19 30.93 28.35 -32.95
C MET A 19 31.07 27.87 -31.50
N GLN A 20 31.81 28.60 -30.64
CA GLN A 20 31.95 28.31 -29.20
C GLN A 20 30.59 28.35 -28.47
N ARG A 21 29.75 29.38 -28.78
CA ARG A 21 28.41 29.49 -28.22
C ARG A 21 27.51 28.34 -28.69
N GLY A 22 27.59 27.96 -29.95
CA GLY A 22 26.88 26.80 -30.49
C GLY A 22 27.26 25.49 -29.83
N CYS A 23 28.57 25.23 -29.64
CA CYS A 23 29.07 24.07 -28.94
C CYS A 23 28.60 24.05 -27.45
N LEU A 24 28.59 25.21 -26.78
CA LEU A 24 28.13 25.32 -25.39
C LEU A 24 26.63 25.02 -25.27
N ILE A 25 25.81 25.58 -26.18
CA ILE A 25 24.36 25.28 -26.22
C ILE A 25 24.12 23.79 -26.48
N PHE A 26 24.83 23.23 -27.45
CA PHE A 26 24.73 21.81 -27.76
C PHE A 26 25.13 20.92 -26.55
N ALA A 27 26.22 21.27 -25.87
CA ALA A 27 26.66 20.52 -24.68
C ALA A 27 25.63 20.60 -23.53
N VAL A 28 25.01 21.77 -23.32
CA VAL A 28 23.95 21.94 -22.32
C VAL A 28 22.71 21.13 -22.67
N LEU A 29 22.28 21.14 -23.94
CA LEU A 29 21.13 20.35 -24.40
C LEU A 29 21.40 18.84 -24.27
N MET A 30 22.60 18.38 -24.62
CA MET A 30 23.02 16.99 -24.42
C MET A 30 23.02 16.60 -22.94
N ALA A 31 23.53 17.46 -22.06
CA ALA A 31 23.52 17.22 -20.61
C ALA A 31 22.09 17.14 -20.07
N MET A 32 21.18 18.03 -20.53
CA MET A 32 19.77 17.97 -20.13
C MET A 32 19.06 16.71 -20.61
N MET A 33 19.33 16.28 -21.85
CA MET A 33 18.77 15.01 -22.36
C MET A 33 19.29 13.81 -21.58
N LEU A 34 20.57 13.79 -21.26
CA LEU A 34 21.19 12.71 -20.47
C LEU A 34 20.61 12.66 -19.06
N THR A 35 20.46 13.81 -18.40
CA THR A 35 19.85 13.86 -17.05
C THR A 35 18.37 13.45 -17.09
N ALA A 36 17.60 13.89 -18.05
CA ALA A 36 16.22 13.49 -18.23
C ALA A 36 16.10 11.96 -18.46
N TRP A 37 16.97 11.41 -19.30
CA TRP A 37 17.03 9.97 -19.55
C TRP A 37 17.40 9.16 -18.28
N LEU A 38 18.39 9.63 -17.51
CA LEU A 38 18.78 8.98 -16.24
C LEU A 38 17.67 9.04 -15.20
N VAL A 39 16.96 10.17 -15.09
CA VAL A 39 15.82 10.31 -14.17
C VAL A 39 14.68 9.37 -14.58
N TRP A 40 14.37 9.30 -15.89
CA TRP A 40 13.34 8.38 -16.40
C TRP A 40 13.71 6.92 -16.15
N GLN A 41 14.96 6.52 -16.42
CA GLN A 41 15.43 5.16 -16.17
C GLN A 41 15.39 4.80 -14.67
N ARG A 42 15.72 5.74 -13.78
CA ARG A 42 15.58 5.53 -12.32
C ARG A 42 14.12 5.39 -11.91
N GLY A 43 13.23 6.19 -12.47
CA GLY A 43 11.79 6.07 -12.20
C GLY A 43 11.26 4.66 -12.49
N MET A 44 11.55 4.14 -13.67
CA MET A 44 11.14 2.77 -14.05
C MET A 44 11.73 1.68 -13.14
N LEU A 45 12.98 1.84 -12.68
CA LEU A 45 13.59 0.87 -11.76
C LEU A 45 12.98 0.90 -10.36
N VAL A 46 12.60 2.07 -9.87
CA VAL A 46 11.91 2.24 -8.58
C VAL A 46 10.52 1.62 -8.65
N GLU A 47 9.76 1.91 -9.71
CA GLU A 47 8.42 1.38 -9.92
C GLU A 47 8.43 -0.17 -9.96
N ALA A 48 9.30 -0.77 -10.76
CA ALA A 48 9.44 -2.22 -10.85
C ALA A 48 9.86 -2.87 -9.50
N ARG A 49 10.68 -2.21 -8.70
CA ARG A 49 11.03 -2.69 -7.36
C ARG A 49 9.87 -2.61 -6.38
N THR A 50 9.12 -1.52 -6.44
CA THR A 50 7.94 -1.33 -5.58
C THR A 50 6.86 -2.36 -5.89
N GLU A 51 6.59 -2.63 -7.18
CA GLU A 51 5.66 -3.68 -7.60
C GLU A 51 6.09 -5.06 -7.12
N ALA A 52 7.35 -5.44 -7.35
CA ALA A 52 7.88 -6.73 -6.91
C ALA A 52 7.85 -6.90 -5.38
N ALA A 53 8.14 -5.85 -4.63
CA ALA A 53 8.09 -5.88 -3.17
C ALA A 53 6.65 -5.91 -2.65
N THR A 54 5.70 -5.23 -3.31
CA THR A 54 4.26 -5.32 -3.00
C THR A 54 3.72 -6.72 -3.27
N GLU A 55 4.10 -7.33 -4.39
CA GLU A 55 3.69 -8.71 -4.72
C GLU A 55 4.28 -9.72 -3.73
N ASN A 56 5.54 -9.53 -3.32
CA ASN A 56 6.16 -10.36 -2.29
C ASN A 56 5.43 -10.23 -0.95
N LEU A 57 5.14 -9.01 -0.51
CA LEU A 57 4.35 -8.76 0.71
C LEU A 57 2.94 -9.38 0.60
N ALA A 58 2.28 -9.23 -0.54
CA ALA A 58 0.96 -9.80 -0.77
C ALA A 58 0.95 -11.33 -0.64
N GLY A 59 2.04 -11.99 -1.01
CA GLY A 59 2.24 -13.43 -0.80
C GLY A 59 2.41 -13.85 0.65
N GLN A 60 2.80 -12.94 1.54
CA GLN A 60 3.11 -13.22 2.94
C GLN A 60 1.99 -12.83 3.91
N VAL A 61 0.96 -12.14 3.45
CA VAL A 61 -0.16 -11.69 4.27
C VAL A 61 -1.47 -12.33 3.83
N LEU A 62 -2.42 -12.42 4.76
CA LEU A 62 -3.81 -12.77 4.49
C LEU A 62 -4.70 -11.67 5.07
N ARG A 63 -5.57 -11.10 4.23
CA ARG A 63 -6.39 -9.96 4.59
C ARG A 63 -7.82 -10.36 4.98
N LEU A 64 -8.55 -9.44 5.60
CA LEU A 64 -9.99 -9.53 5.84
C LEU A 64 -10.69 -8.33 5.21
N HIS A 65 -11.74 -8.61 4.47
CA HIS A 65 -12.57 -7.62 3.82
C HIS A 65 -14.04 -7.86 4.19
N VAL A 66 -14.66 -6.91 4.90
CA VAL A 66 -16.08 -6.97 5.24
C VAL A 66 -16.81 -5.82 4.58
N LEU A 67 -17.81 -6.15 3.74
CA LEU A 67 -18.61 -5.20 2.97
C LEU A 67 -20.01 -5.09 3.59
N ALA A 68 -20.43 -3.84 3.87
CA ALA A 68 -21.81 -3.57 4.32
C ALA A 68 -22.76 -3.54 3.14
N ASP A 69 -24.06 -3.79 3.38
CA ASP A 69 -25.09 -3.66 2.35
C ASP A 69 -25.15 -2.23 1.80
N SER A 70 -25.20 -1.21 2.69
CA SER A 70 -25.20 0.20 2.32
C SER A 70 -24.40 1.07 3.29
N ASP A 71 -24.39 2.39 3.03
CA ASP A 71 -23.77 3.39 3.92
C ASP A 71 -24.71 3.90 5.02
N SER A 72 -25.88 3.25 5.21
CA SER A 72 -26.73 3.57 6.33
C SER A 72 -26.02 3.32 7.66
N LEU A 73 -26.30 4.13 8.68
CA LEU A 73 -25.73 3.94 10.02
C LEU A 73 -26.00 2.52 10.55
N ARG A 74 -27.18 1.97 10.23
CA ARG A 74 -27.55 0.63 10.65
C ARG A 74 -26.69 -0.44 9.98
N ASP A 75 -26.51 -0.38 8.67
CA ASP A 75 -25.74 -1.38 7.93
C ASP A 75 -24.27 -1.31 8.29
N GLN A 76 -23.76 -0.10 8.52
CA GLN A 76 -22.39 0.07 9.02
C GLN A 76 -22.22 -0.49 10.46
N GLN A 77 -23.23 -0.38 11.33
CA GLN A 77 -23.22 -1.01 12.64
C GLN A 77 -23.26 -2.54 12.54
N ILE A 78 -24.14 -3.09 11.70
CA ILE A 78 -24.23 -4.54 11.44
C ILE A 78 -22.88 -5.08 10.95
N LYS A 79 -22.26 -4.40 9.99
CA LYS A 79 -20.90 -4.75 9.51
C LYS A 79 -19.88 -4.83 10.65
N MET A 80 -19.90 -3.85 11.56
CA MET A 80 -18.96 -3.83 12.69
C MET A 80 -19.20 -5.00 13.66
N GLN A 81 -20.47 -5.37 13.90
CA GLN A 81 -20.79 -6.55 14.72
C GLN A 81 -20.36 -7.84 14.05
N VAL A 82 -20.63 -8.00 12.75
CA VAL A 82 -20.16 -9.15 11.97
C VAL A 82 -18.63 -9.26 12.01
N LYS A 83 -17.93 -8.14 11.78
CA LYS A 83 -16.47 -8.08 11.90
C LYS A 83 -16.00 -8.55 13.27
N GLU A 84 -16.58 -8.04 14.35
CA GLU A 84 -16.18 -8.38 15.73
C GLU A 84 -16.35 -9.86 16.03
N GLU A 85 -17.53 -10.43 15.72
CA GLU A 85 -17.83 -11.84 15.96
C GLU A 85 -16.90 -12.77 15.16
N VAL A 86 -16.68 -12.46 13.89
CA VAL A 86 -15.80 -13.28 13.03
C VAL A 86 -14.34 -13.20 13.48
N VAL A 87 -13.85 -12.01 13.81
CA VAL A 87 -12.48 -11.83 14.31
C VAL A 87 -12.30 -12.56 15.64
N THR A 88 -13.25 -12.44 16.56
CA THR A 88 -13.22 -13.14 17.85
C THR A 88 -13.21 -14.66 17.64
N TRP A 89 -14.10 -15.16 16.81
CA TRP A 89 -14.16 -16.59 16.50
C TRP A 89 -12.85 -17.12 15.90
N LEU A 90 -12.28 -16.38 14.95
CA LEU A 90 -10.99 -16.72 14.36
C LEU A 90 -9.84 -16.70 15.39
N ALA A 91 -9.86 -15.73 16.32
CA ALA A 91 -8.86 -15.66 17.37
C ALA A 91 -8.90 -16.86 18.33
N GLU A 92 -10.11 -17.35 18.64
CA GLU A 92 -10.34 -18.44 19.58
C GLU A 92 -10.09 -19.83 18.96
N ASN A 93 -10.33 -19.99 17.66
CA ASN A 93 -10.33 -21.30 16.99
C ASN A 93 -9.11 -21.53 16.10
N ARG A 94 -8.41 -20.49 15.70
CA ARG A 94 -7.19 -20.60 14.89
C ARG A 94 -6.08 -21.28 15.71
N PRO A 95 -5.35 -22.27 15.13
CA PRO A 95 -4.20 -22.88 15.81
C PRO A 95 -3.11 -21.82 16.10
N GLU A 96 -2.57 -21.84 17.32
CA GLU A 96 -1.47 -20.95 17.69
C GLU A 96 -0.19 -21.28 16.89
N GLY A 97 0.55 -20.24 16.52
CA GLY A 97 1.83 -20.40 15.80
C GLY A 97 1.69 -20.87 14.35
N SER A 98 0.48 -20.82 13.77
CA SER A 98 0.23 -21.21 12.39
C SER A 98 0.99 -20.33 11.40
N THR A 99 1.46 -20.93 10.31
CA THR A 99 1.94 -20.20 9.13
C THR A 99 0.77 -19.57 8.36
N ARG A 100 1.08 -18.67 7.42
CA ARG A 100 0.06 -18.07 6.54
C ARG A 100 -0.78 -19.13 5.82
N GLU A 101 -0.10 -20.15 5.27
CA GLU A 101 -0.74 -21.24 4.53
C GLU A 101 -1.66 -22.06 5.41
N GLU A 102 -1.25 -22.34 6.64
CA GLU A 102 -2.07 -23.07 7.63
C GLU A 102 -3.31 -22.27 8.03
N VAL A 103 -3.18 -20.95 8.17
CA VAL A 103 -4.33 -20.06 8.43
C VAL A 103 -5.27 -20.02 7.24
N GLU A 104 -4.75 -19.98 6.01
CA GLU A 104 -5.56 -20.01 4.79
C GLU A 104 -6.34 -21.34 4.68
N VAL A 105 -5.67 -22.48 4.91
CA VAL A 105 -6.32 -23.81 4.92
C VAL A 105 -7.38 -23.87 5.98
N PHE A 106 -7.08 -23.42 7.21
CA PHE A 106 -8.04 -23.38 8.30
C PHE A 106 -9.30 -22.57 7.93
N ILE A 107 -9.13 -21.37 7.39
CA ILE A 107 -10.27 -20.53 6.96
C ILE A 107 -11.07 -21.27 5.86
N ARG A 108 -10.38 -21.87 4.88
CA ARG A 108 -11.01 -22.60 3.79
C ARG A 108 -11.88 -23.76 4.26
N GLU A 109 -11.42 -24.49 5.25
CA GLU A 109 -12.15 -25.60 5.87
C GLU A 109 -13.36 -25.13 6.68
N HIS A 110 -13.31 -23.93 7.26
CA HIS A 110 -14.35 -23.36 8.12
C HIS A 110 -15.18 -22.24 7.43
N LEU A 111 -15.08 -22.07 6.12
CA LEU A 111 -15.82 -21.01 5.40
C LEU A 111 -17.34 -21.07 5.63
N THR A 112 -17.90 -22.27 5.71
CA THR A 112 -19.33 -22.45 5.97
C THR A 112 -19.70 -21.98 7.37
N GLU A 113 -18.90 -22.33 8.37
CA GLU A 113 -19.11 -21.96 9.76
C GLU A 113 -18.97 -20.44 9.96
N ILE A 114 -17.93 -19.85 9.36
CA ILE A 114 -17.71 -18.38 9.36
C ILE A 114 -18.92 -17.66 8.72
N ARG A 115 -19.40 -18.15 7.58
CA ARG A 115 -20.57 -17.59 6.91
C ARG A 115 -21.83 -17.70 7.78
N GLU A 116 -22.04 -18.83 8.42
CA GLU A 116 -23.20 -19.06 9.31
C GLU A 116 -23.16 -18.17 10.53
N LEU A 117 -22.00 -18.01 11.16
CA LEU A 117 -21.78 -17.06 12.25
C LEU A 117 -22.11 -15.63 11.83
N ALA A 118 -21.58 -15.19 10.70
CA ALA A 118 -21.86 -13.86 10.15
C ALA A 118 -23.35 -13.69 9.83
N GLN A 119 -24.00 -14.69 9.24
CA GLN A 119 -25.45 -14.66 8.92
C GLN A 119 -26.31 -14.59 10.19
N GLU A 120 -25.95 -15.34 11.24
CA GLU A 120 -26.67 -15.30 12.53
C GLU A 120 -26.53 -13.93 13.19
N THR A 121 -25.34 -13.33 13.13
CA THR A 121 -25.10 -11.97 13.61
C THR A 121 -25.98 -10.96 12.89
N VAL A 122 -26.06 -11.01 11.56
CA VAL A 122 -26.93 -10.14 10.75
C VAL A 122 -28.40 -10.28 11.17
N ARG A 123 -28.89 -11.53 11.38
CA ARG A 123 -30.25 -11.78 11.84
C ARG A 123 -30.50 -11.26 13.24
N ARG A 124 -29.55 -11.45 14.18
CA ARG A 124 -29.63 -10.95 15.56
C ARG A 124 -29.74 -9.42 15.60
N GLU A 125 -29.07 -8.75 14.68
CA GLU A 125 -29.17 -7.30 14.51
C GLU A 125 -30.46 -6.86 13.75
N GLY A 126 -31.34 -7.83 13.43
CA GLY A 126 -32.65 -7.58 12.83
C GLY A 126 -32.62 -7.25 11.33
N SER A 127 -31.59 -7.68 10.60
CA SER A 127 -31.59 -7.63 9.13
C SER A 127 -31.91 -9.01 8.54
N ALA A 128 -32.47 -8.99 7.32
CA ALA A 128 -32.75 -10.16 6.52
C ALA A 128 -31.72 -10.36 5.40
N ASP A 129 -30.66 -9.56 5.37
CA ASP A 129 -29.63 -9.59 4.33
C ASP A 129 -28.90 -10.92 4.33
N VAL A 130 -28.58 -11.38 3.11
CA VAL A 130 -27.85 -12.63 2.90
C VAL A 130 -26.35 -12.35 3.02
N VAL A 131 -25.65 -13.21 3.76
CA VAL A 131 -24.19 -13.16 3.90
C VAL A 131 -23.52 -14.18 2.99
N THR A 132 -22.48 -13.75 2.30
CA THR A 132 -21.52 -14.63 1.61
C THR A 132 -20.14 -14.51 2.25
N ALA A 133 -19.42 -15.63 2.31
CA ALA A 133 -18.02 -15.65 2.76
C ALA A 133 -17.20 -16.49 1.77
N GLU A 134 -16.09 -15.94 1.33
CA GLU A 134 -15.21 -16.57 0.32
C GLU A 134 -13.76 -16.16 0.50
N LEU A 135 -12.84 -17.06 0.12
CA LEU A 135 -11.42 -16.71 -0.04
C LEU A 135 -11.19 -16.30 -1.48
N VAL A 136 -10.75 -15.06 -1.67
CA VAL A 136 -10.54 -14.45 -2.99
C VAL A 136 -9.28 -13.59 -3.01
N ARG A 137 -8.75 -13.35 -4.20
CA ARG A 137 -7.85 -12.20 -4.42
C ARG A 137 -8.70 -10.96 -4.66
N ASP A 138 -8.44 -9.91 -3.90
CA ASP A 138 -9.22 -8.68 -3.93
C ASP A 138 -8.29 -7.47 -3.86
N GLU A 139 -8.70 -6.36 -4.46
CA GLU A 139 -7.95 -5.11 -4.42
C GLU A 139 -8.14 -4.41 -3.07
N PHE A 140 -7.03 -4.08 -2.44
CA PHE A 140 -7.00 -3.33 -1.19
C PHE A 140 -6.39 -1.96 -1.42
N PRO A 141 -7.01 -0.90 -0.91
CA PRO A 141 -6.37 0.40 -0.85
C PRO A 141 -5.22 0.38 0.17
N GLU A 142 -4.31 1.35 0.06
CA GLU A 142 -3.30 1.58 1.10
C GLU A 142 -3.96 1.73 2.46
N LYS A 143 -3.46 1.01 3.46
CA LYS A 143 -3.97 1.04 4.82
C LYS A 143 -2.85 1.08 5.85
N THR A 144 -2.96 2.06 6.76
CA THR A 144 -2.05 2.22 7.88
C THR A 144 -2.69 1.72 9.17
N TYR A 145 -1.98 0.87 9.91
CA TYR A 145 -2.33 0.34 11.21
C TYR A 145 -1.23 0.73 12.20
N GLY A 146 -1.44 1.78 12.98
CA GLY A 146 -0.39 2.36 13.82
C GLY A 146 0.79 2.85 12.99
N THR A 147 1.94 2.23 13.15
CA THR A 147 3.17 2.52 12.39
C THR A 147 3.37 1.66 11.15
N LEU A 148 2.46 0.73 10.88
CA LEU A 148 2.54 -0.21 9.76
C LEU A 148 1.64 0.24 8.62
N THR A 149 2.19 0.42 7.43
CA THR A 149 1.44 0.78 6.23
C THR A 149 1.54 -0.32 5.19
N PHE A 150 0.39 -0.89 4.83
CA PHE A 150 0.27 -1.85 3.74
C PHE A 150 -0.06 -1.10 2.47
N PRO A 151 0.74 -1.24 1.40
CA PRO A 151 0.48 -0.57 0.13
C PRO A 151 -0.83 -1.04 -0.50
N GLU A 152 -1.34 -0.25 -1.43
CA GLU A 152 -2.43 -0.68 -2.30
C GLU A 152 -1.97 -1.86 -3.18
N GLY A 153 -2.88 -2.78 -3.47
CA GLY A 153 -2.57 -3.93 -4.32
C GLY A 153 -3.56 -5.07 -4.16
N GLU A 154 -3.33 -6.14 -4.91
CA GLU A 154 -4.10 -7.38 -4.83
C GLU A 154 -3.56 -8.27 -3.72
N TYR A 155 -4.43 -8.65 -2.80
CA TYR A 155 -4.12 -9.55 -1.69
C TYR A 155 -5.10 -10.70 -1.63
N GLU A 156 -4.65 -11.86 -1.15
CA GLU A 156 -5.57 -12.90 -0.71
C GLU A 156 -6.30 -12.47 0.55
N ALA A 157 -7.61 -12.68 0.55
CA ALA A 157 -8.49 -12.21 1.62
C ALA A 157 -9.67 -13.14 1.88
N LEU A 158 -10.05 -13.25 3.15
CA LEU A 158 -11.39 -13.65 3.52
C LEU A 158 -12.32 -12.45 3.26
N ARG A 159 -13.20 -12.57 2.26
CA ARG A 159 -14.21 -11.58 1.93
C ARG A 159 -15.56 -12.00 2.50
N ILE A 160 -16.15 -11.14 3.35
CA ILE A 160 -17.49 -11.29 3.88
C ILE A 160 -18.34 -10.16 3.32
N ARG A 161 -19.37 -10.50 2.57
CA ARG A 161 -20.29 -9.53 1.97
C ARG A 161 -21.68 -9.69 2.57
N ILE A 162 -22.24 -8.59 3.07
CA ILE A 162 -23.58 -8.49 3.64
C ILE A 162 -24.46 -7.82 2.58
N GLY A 163 -25.55 -8.48 2.20
CA GLY A 163 -26.49 -7.97 1.21
C GLY A 163 -25.87 -7.67 -0.15
N SER A 164 -26.04 -6.46 -0.66
CA SER A 164 -25.46 -6.01 -1.93
C SER A 164 -23.95 -5.78 -1.85
N GLY A 165 -23.41 -5.43 -0.66
CA GLY A 165 -22.00 -5.10 -0.47
C GLY A 165 -21.61 -3.73 -1.06
N GLU A 166 -22.56 -2.82 -1.25
CA GLU A 166 -22.33 -1.50 -1.86
C GLU A 166 -21.90 -0.42 -0.84
N GLY A 167 -21.99 -0.74 0.46
CA GLY A 167 -21.59 0.17 1.52
C GLY A 167 -20.09 0.24 1.76
N HIS A 168 -19.67 1.16 2.62
CA HIS A 168 -18.26 1.32 3.02
C HIS A 168 -17.71 0.05 3.65
N ASN A 169 -16.49 -0.29 3.25
CA ASN A 169 -15.80 -1.51 3.58
C ASN A 169 -15.00 -1.40 4.88
N TRP A 170 -14.81 -2.55 5.52
CA TRP A 170 -13.81 -2.72 6.57
C TRP A 170 -12.65 -3.56 6.05
N TRP A 171 -11.44 -3.07 6.30
CA TRP A 171 -10.20 -3.69 5.84
C TRP A 171 -9.31 -4.02 7.03
N CYS A 172 -8.82 -5.25 7.09
CA CYS A 172 -7.91 -5.69 8.15
C CYS A 172 -6.89 -6.73 7.64
N CYS A 173 -5.98 -7.17 8.52
CA CYS A 173 -5.00 -8.20 8.24
C CYS A 173 -5.17 -9.36 9.22
N LEU A 174 -5.52 -10.55 8.73
CA LEU A 174 -5.67 -11.77 9.51
C LEU A 174 -4.34 -12.46 9.79
N TYR A 175 -3.41 -12.36 8.84
CA TYR A 175 -2.06 -12.85 9.01
C TYR A 175 -1.07 -11.82 8.43
N PRO A 176 -0.10 -11.36 9.21
CA PRO A 176 0.00 -11.52 10.67
C PRO A 176 -1.23 -11.01 11.42
N GLY A 177 -1.45 -11.48 12.62
CA GLY A 177 -2.70 -11.32 13.37
C GLY A 177 -3.05 -9.91 13.87
N LEU A 178 -2.90 -8.89 13.01
CA LEU A 178 -3.16 -7.48 13.37
C LEU A 178 -4.62 -7.17 13.68
N CYS A 179 -5.56 -7.99 13.21
CA CYS A 179 -6.98 -7.87 13.57
C CYS A 179 -7.28 -8.21 15.03
N PHE A 180 -6.41 -8.99 15.68
CA PHE A 180 -6.64 -9.57 17.00
C PHE A 180 -6.04 -8.73 18.13
N THR A 181 -5.25 -7.73 17.79
CA THR A 181 -4.60 -6.85 18.75
C THR A 181 -5.34 -5.52 18.88
N ASP A 182 -5.16 -4.84 20.00
CA ASP A 182 -5.64 -3.47 20.21
C ASP A 182 -4.97 -2.46 19.25
N ALA A 183 -4.03 -2.90 18.43
CA ALA A 183 -3.32 -2.11 17.42
C ALA A 183 -4.25 -1.43 16.40
N VAL A 184 -5.44 -1.99 16.18
CA VAL A 184 -6.47 -1.33 15.36
C VAL A 184 -7.03 -0.08 16.06
N ARG A 185 -6.78 0.08 17.37
CA ARG A 185 -7.33 1.19 18.15
C ARG A 185 -6.42 2.41 18.28
N VAL A 186 -5.09 2.30 18.43
CA VAL A 186 -4.26 3.52 18.59
C VAL A 186 -2.77 3.38 18.21
N GLU A 187 -2.08 2.24 18.47
CA GLU A 187 -0.65 2.06 18.12
C GLU A 187 -0.35 0.56 18.01
N ALA A 188 0.38 0.15 16.98
CA ALA A 188 0.96 -1.20 16.94
C ALA A 188 1.94 -1.34 18.11
N ASP A 189 1.66 -2.25 19.05
CA ASP A 189 2.54 -2.47 20.20
C ASP A 189 3.87 -3.05 19.71
N LYS A 190 4.94 -2.79 20.48
CA LYS A 190 6.28 -3.35 20.18
C LYS A 190 6.27 -4.87 20.00
N LYS A 191 5.32 -5.55 20.61
CA LYS A 191 5.12 -6.99 20.49
C LYS A 191 4.60 -7.37 19.10
N ASP A 192 3.63 -6.64 18.57
CA ASP A 192 3.05 -6.86 17.24
C ASP A 192 4.09 -6.58 16.13
N MET A 193 4.90 -5.54 16.32
CA MET A 193 6.03 -5.22 15.43
C MET A 193 7.10 -6.33 15.44
N GLN A 194 7.36 -6.92 16.61
CA GLN A 194 8.34 -7.98 16.75
C GLN A 194 7.81 -9.31 16.18
N GLU A 195 6.51 -9.57 16.33
CA GLU A 195 5.83 -10.70 15.71
C GLU A 195 5.84 -10.57 14.17
N LEU A 196 5.44 -9.40 13.64
CA LEU A 196 5.50 -9.12 12.21
C LEU A 196 6.91 -9.37 11.63
N ARG A 197 7.95 -8.89 12.30
CA ARG A 197 9.34 -9.07 11.87
C ARG A 197 9.79 -10.53 11.81
N THR A 198 9.18 -11.41 12.60
CA THR A 198 9.49 -12.84 12.58
C THR A 198 8.69 -13.63 11.55
N LEU A 199 7.58 -13.06 11.08
CA LEU A 199 6.60 -13.74 10.23
C LEU A 199 6.70 -13.35 8.75
N VAL A 200 7.28 -12.17 8.45
CA VAL A 200 7.52 -11.70 7.07
C VAL A 200 9.02 -11.57 6.81
N ASP A 201 9.44 -11.59 5.55
CA ASP A 201 10.85 -11.37 5.22
C ASP A 201 11.29 -9.91 5.46
N GLU A 202 12.60 -9.65 5.45
CA GLU A 202 13.17 -8.34 5.77
C GLU A 202 12.72 -7.28 4.76
N ASP A 203 12.59 -7.61 3.47
CA ASP A 203 12.18 -6.68 2.42
C ASP A 203 10.71 -6.27 2.59
N ALA A 204 9.82 -7.22 2.91
CA ALA A 204 8.42 -6.96 3.22
C ALA A 204 8.24 -6.17 4.53
N TYR A 205 9.05 -6.50 5.55
CA TYR A 205 9.05 -5.77 6.83
C TYR A 205 9.50 -4.32 6.64
N GLU A 206 10.59 -4.08 5.90
CA GLU A 206 11.06 -2.73 5.59
C GLU A 206 10.00 -1.95 4.81
N MET A 207 9.33 -2.55 3.83
CA MET A 207 8.27 -1.89 3.07
C MET A 207 7.15 -1.42 3.98
N VAL A 208 6.64 -2.28 4.86
CA VAL A 208 5.50 -1.95 5.75
C VAL A 208 5.89 -0.90 6.79
N THR A 209 7.14 -0.90 7.28
CA THR A 209 7.61 0.05 8.30
C THR A 209 8.12 1.36 7.72
N CYS A 210 8.78 1.34 6.56
CA CYS A 210 9.34 2.55 5.95
C CYS A 210 8.27 3.48 5.38
N THR A 211 7.12 2.94 4.93
CA THR A 211 6.05 3.76 4.34
C THR A 211 5.40 4.68 5.39
N SER A 212 5.44 4.32 6.68
CA SER A 212 4.93 5.16 7.76
C SER A 212 5.80 6.38 8.06
N ASP A 213 7.09 6.36 7.69
CA ASP A 213 8.07 7.41 7.99
C ASP A 213 8.46 8.24 6.75
N PHE A 214 7.98 7.85 5.56
CA PHE A 214 8.22 8.57 4.30
C PHE A 214 7.32 9.82 4.19
N ARG A 215 7.50 10.76 5.12
CA ARG A 215 7.26 12.16 4.83
C ARG A 215 8.34 12.57 3.83
N ILE A 216 7.96 12.73 2.56
CA ILE A 216 8.78 13.41 1.57
C ILE A 216 9.01 14.81 2.14
N LYS A 217 10.09 15.01 2.87
CA LYS A 217 10.66 16.34 3.08
C LYS A 217 11.15 16.73 1.71
N TRP A 218 10.36 17.51 1.01
CA TRP A 218 10.79 18.22 -0.18
C TRP A 218 11.99 19.08 0.20
N PHE A 219 13.18 18.58 -0.05
CA PHE A 219 14.44 19.23 0.29
C PHE A 219 14.67 20.53 -0.50
N PHE A 220 13.79 20.85 -1.47
CA PHE A 220 13.89 22.00 -2.35
C PHE A 220 12.89 23.14 -2.09
N PHE A 221 11.88 22.92 -1.25
CA PHE A 221 10.94 23.98 -0.90
C PHE A 221 10.77 23.96 0.62
N GLY A 222 11.31 24.99 1.25
CA GLY A 222 11.35 25.17 2.68
C GLY A 222 10.07 24.84 3.41
N GLY A 223 10.21 24.29 4.59
CA GLY A 223 9.27 23.66 5.46
C GLY A 223 7.87 24.26 5.51
N TYR A 224 6.88 23.34 5.54
CA TYR A 224 5.61 23.61 6.18
C TYR A 224 5.54 22.72 7.41
N GLU A 225 5.84 23.26 8.55
CA GLU A 225 5.43 22.74 9.85
C GLU A 225 3.93 22.98 9.96
N GLY A 226 3.16 21.92 9.92
CA GLY A 226 1.75 21.89 10.29
C GLY A 226 1.63 21.20 11.63
N ASP A 227 1.75 21.98 12.68
CA ASP A 227 1.40 21.62 14.05
C ASP A 227 -0.12 21.47 14.21
N ARG A 228 -0.52 20.48 15.01
CA ARG A 228 -1.80 20.14 15.65
C ARG A 228 -2.61 19.05 15.01
#